data_e0a8856b978a163c9487ab039c61769f
#
_entry.id   e0a8856b978a163c9487ab039c61769f
#
_cell.length_a   1.000
_cell.length_b   1.000
_cell.length_c   1.000
_cell.angle_alpha   90.00
_cell.angle_beta   90.00
_cell.angle_gamma   90.00
#
_symmetry.space_group_name_H-M   'P 1'
#
loop_
_entity.id
_entity.type
_entity.pdbx_description
1 polymer ?
#
loop_
_entity_poly.entity_id
_entity_poly.type
_entity_poly.pdbx_seq_one_letter_code
_entity_poly.pdbx_strand_id
1 'polypeptide(L)'
;MRGILKYLALAAGYIFCFYFIAANRFGSDNMSYIDDMILHVQQKNSTQPEFVQAATEFLDSIRPVVEANRTYQDWALLERLVEPERATVFRISWADDAGKVHTNRGYRVQFNSAIGPYKGGLRFHPSVNMSIIKFLGFEQIFKNSLTGLPIGGGKGGSDFNPKGKSEMEIMRFCQSFMTALYRVIGPNTDVPAGDIGVGGREIGYMFGQYKRITGQYEGVLTGKGLSFGGSLARTEATGYGLVYLVEEMLKNHANSIEGKTIVVSGSGNVATYAIEKALSLGGKVITASDSSGFVYDPDGIDVATLKQIKEVRRARISEYIKERPNAKFYEGKKVWGVPCDIALPCATQNELGAEDAKELIKNGCIAVGEGANMPSTTEATEVFLQNKILFAPGKAANAGGVATSALEMSQNSARVSWPFEKVDHQLNNIMINIYHNMANAAKEYGHEDNFVVGANIAGFLKVADAMMAQGIV
;
A
#
# COMPACT_ATOMS: atom_id res chain seq x y z
N MET A 1 43.92 -38.30 -22.26
CA MET A 1 42.97 -38.37 -21.12
C MET A 1 42.21 -37.06 -20.82
N ARG A 2 42.74 -35.86 -20.97
CA ARG A 2 42.00 -34.59 -20.70
C ARG A 2 40.89 -34.25 -21.70
N GLY A 3 40.89 -34.77 -22.94
CA GLY A 3 39.85 -34.53 -23.93
C GLY A 3 38.55 -35.35 -23.70
N ILE A 4 38.70 -36.56 -23.21
CA ILE A 4 37.55 -37.48 -22.99
C ILE A 4 36.72 -37.03 -21.79
N LEU A 5 37.32 -36.47 -20.73
CA LEU A 5 36.61 -35.93 -19.56
C LEU A 5 35.77 -34.70 -19.88
N LYS A 6 36.18 -33.87 -20.85
CA LYS A 6 35.35 -32.75 -21.32
C LYS A 6 34.10 -33.18 -22.10
N TYR A 7 34.21 -34.23 -22.90
CA TYR A 7 33.04 -34.77 -23.63
C TYR A 7 32.07 -35.49 -22.72
N LEU A 8 32.55 -36.17 -21.67
CA LEU A 8 31.71 -36.81 -20.66
C LEU A 8 30.97 -35.78 -19.78
N ALA A 9 31.59 -34.67 -19.45
CA ALA A 9 30.94 -33.58 -18.68
C ALA A 9 29.86 -32.86 -19.53
N LEU A 10 30.09 -32.65 -20.83
CA LEU A 10 29.09 -32.11 -21.74
C LEU A 10 27.92 -33.06 -21.99
N ALA A 11 28.21 -34.36 -22.14
CA ALA A 11 27.18 -35.38 -22.30
C ALA A 11 26.34 -35.54 -21.01
N ALA A 12 26.94 -35.48 -19.83
CA ALA A 12 26.23 -35.51 -18.56
C ALA A 12 25.34 -34.27 -18.37
N GLY A 13 25.80 -33.08 -18.78
CA GLY A 13 25.02 -31.85 -18.80
C GLY A 13 23.80 -31.91 -19.74
N TYR A 14 23.99 -32.50 -20.95
CA TYR A 14 22.90 -32.72 -21.89
C TYR A 14 21.89 -33.77 -21.44
N ILE A 15 22.36 -34.84 -20.79
CA ILE A 15 21.50 -35.90 -20.25
C ILE A 15 20.72 -35.34 -19.04
N PHE A 16 21.33 -34.53 -18.18
CA PHE A 16 20.67 -33.88 -17.05
C PHE A 16 19.62 -32.85 -17.52
N CYS A 17 19.93 -32.07 -18.58
CA CYS A 17 18.99 -31.14 -19.19
C CYS A 17 17.82 -31.89 -19.87
N PHE A 18 18.08 -33.02 -20.53
CA PHE A 18 17.05 -33.84 -21.13
C PHE A 18 16.17 -34.56 -20.09
N TYR A 19 16.77 -35.04 -18.99
CA TYR A 19 16.01 -35.62 -17.87
C TYR A 19 15.20 -34.53 -17.13
N PHE A 20 15.72 -33.34 -16.99
CA PHE A 20 15.00 -32.22 -16.39
C PHE A 20 13.83 -31.73 -17.28
N ILE A 21 14.04 -31.69 -18.61
CA ILE A 21 12.98 -31.36 -19.59
C ILE A 21 11.95 -32.50 -19.71
N ALA A 22 12.40 -33.74 -19.62
CA ALA A 22 11.50 -34.91 -19.64
C ALA A 22 10.72 -35.06 -18.33
N ALA A 23 11.36 -34.86 -17.19
CA ALA A 23 10.68 -34.85 -15.88
C ALA A 23 9.63 -33.74 -15.77
N ASN A 24 9.90 -32.56 -16.34
CA ASN A 24 8.91 -31.48 -16.43
C ASN A 24 7.79 -31.74 -17.43
N ARG A 25 7.95 -32.64 -18.42
CA ARG A 25 6.87 -33.02 -19.31
C ARG A 25 5.98 -34.14 -18.77
N PHE A 26 6.46 -34.97 -17.84
CA PHE A 26 5.68 -36.04 -17.21
C PHE A 26 5.04 -35.64 -15.88
N GLY A 27 5.36 -34.44 -15.35
CA GLY A 27 4.75 -33.87 -14.13
C GLY A 27 3.58 -32.89 -14.38
N SER A 28 3.24 -32.58 -15.66
CA SER A 28 2.28 -31.52 -15.98
C SER A 28 0.81 -31.96 -16.00
N ASP A 29 0.50 -33.24 -15.91
CA ASP A 29 -0.88 -33.72 -16.03
C ASP A 29 -1.73 -33.59 -14.76
N ASN A 30 -1.20 -32.95 -13.68
CA ASN A 30 -1.92 -32.75 -12.39
C ASN A 30 -1.68 -31.42 -11.70
N MET A 31 -1.02 -30.44 -12.34
CA MET A 31 -0.84 -29.12 -11.74
C MET A 31 -2.07 -28.25 -12.02
N SER A 32 -2.51 -27.49 -11.00
CA SER A 32 -3.60 -26.52 -11.19
C SER A 32 -3.12 -25.32 -11.99
N TYR A 33 -4.05 -24.58 -12.60
CA TYR A 33 -3.71 -23.35 -13.34
C TYR A 33 -2.95 -22.33 -12.48
N ILE A 34 -3.31 -22.23 -11.19
CA ILE A 34 -2.59 -21.37 -10.24
C ILE A 34 -1.15 -21.85 -10.02
N ASP A 35 -0.92 -23.14 -9.86
CA ASP A 35 0.43 -23.68 -9.63
C ASP A 35 1.33 -23.44 -10.85
N ASP A 36 0.79 -23.65 -12.06
CA ASP A 36 1.48 -23.32 -13.31
C ASP A 36 1.84 -21.84 -13.39
N MET A 37 0.92 -20.96 -12.97
CA MET A 37 1.15 -19.53 -12.97
C MET A 37 2.19 -19.09 -11.91
N ILE A 38 2.19 -19.67 -10.72
CA ILE A 38 3.20 -19.43 -9.71
C ILE A 38 4.60 -19.80 -10.24
N LEU A 39 4.73 -20.98 -10.86
CA LEU A 39 5.99 -21.40 -11.50
C LEU A 39 6.40 -20.45 -12.63
N HIS A 40 5.46 -20.06 -13.48
CA HIS A 40 5.72 -19.10 -14.56
C HIS A 40 6.28 -17.76 -14.01
N VAL A 41 5.65 -17.21 -12.99
CA VAL A 41 6.11 -15.97 -12.33
C VAL A 41 7.52 -16.12 -11.76
N GLN A 42 7.79 -17.24 -11.06
CA GLN A 42 9.11 -17.52 -10.45
C GLN A 42 10.21 -17.64 -11.52
N GLN A 43 9.95 -18.35 -12.61
CA GLN A 43 10.91 -18.56 -13.69
C GLN A 43 11.20 -17.26 -14.45
N LYS A 44 10.14 -16.54 -14.83
CA LYS A 44 10.25 -15.33 -15.66
C LYS A 44 10.84 -14.15 -14.87
N ASN A 45 10.66 -14.10 -13.57
CA ASN A 45 11.06 -12.97 -12.72
C ASN A 45 12.10 -13.35 -11.66
N SER A 46 12.97 -14.31 -11.93
CA SER A 46 13.96 -14.84 -10.98
C SER A 46 14.90 -13.79 -10.35
N THR A 47 15.06 -12.64 -11.00
CA THR A 47 15.85 -11.49 -10.50
C THR A 47 15.02 -10.44 -9.75
N GLN A 48 13.75 -10.70 -9.50
CA GLN A 48 12.79 -9.77 -8.90
C GLN A 48 12.09 -10.40 -7.69
N PRO A 49 12.84 -10.69 -6.60
CA PRO A 49 12.33 -11.50 -5.49
C PRO A 49 11.11 -10.89 -4.79
N GLU A 50 11.05 -9.56 -4.61
CA GLU A 50 9.91 -8.90 -3.97
C GLU A 50 8.64 -9.02 -4.81
N PHE A 51 8.76 -8.93 -6.14
CA PHE A 51 7.63 -9.13 -7.04
C PHE A 51 7.18 -10.59 -7.05
N VAL A 52 8.11 -11.54 -7.12
CA VAL A 52 7.81 -12.99 -7.10
C VAL A 52 7.06 -13.36 -5.84
N GLN A 53 7.51 -12.88 -4.67
CA GLN A 53 6.84 -13.14 -3.41
C GLN A 53 5.40 -12.60 -3.42
N ALA A 54 5.21 -11.33 -3.73
CA ALA A 54 3.88 -10.70 -3.70
C ALA A 54 2.90 -11.33 -4.70
N ALA A 55 3.38 -11.67 -5.91
CA ALA A 55 2.55 -12.32 -6.91
C ALA A 55 2.17 -13.76 -6.50
N THR A 56 3.10 -14.51 -5.91
CA THR A 56 2.83 -15.87 -5.41
C THR A 56 1.78 -15.86 -4.30
N GLU A 57 1.96 -15.03 -3.29
CA GLU A 57 1.01 -14.89 -2.17
C GLU A 57 -0.38 -14.46 -2.64
N PHE A 58 -0.44 -13.53 -3.60
CA PHE A 58 -1.70 -13.08 -4.17
C PHE A 58 -2.39 -14.18 -4.98
N LEU A 59 -1.68 -14.83 -5.90
CA LEU A 59 -2.22 -15.91 -6.73
C LEU A 59 -2.78 -17.05 -5.88
N ASP A 60 -2.06 -17.45 -4.84
CA ASP A 60 -2.53 -18.49 -3.93
C ASP A 60 -3.82 -18.10 -3.20
N SER A 61 -3.94 -16.84 -2.79
CA SER A 61 -5.12 -16.33 -2.09
C SER A 61 -6.39 -16.27 -2.93
N ILE A 62 -6.28 -16.21 -4.26
CA ILE A 62 -7.42 -16.19 -5.20
C ILE A 62 -7.72 -17.58 -5.82
N ARG A 63 -6.99 -18.61 -5.41
CA ARG A 63 -7.13 -19.99 -5.90
C ARG A 63 -8.58 -20.48 -5.95
N PRO A 64 -9.41 -20.33 -4.88
CA PRO A 64 -10.79 -20.80 -4.90
C PRO A 64 -11.63 -20.20 -6.03
N VAL A 65 -11.38 -18.95 -6.37
CA VAL A 65 -12.10 -18.22 -7.42
C VAL A 65 -11.66 -18.69 -8.82
N VAL A 66 -10.35 -18.81 -9.01
CA VAL A 66 -9.78 -19.11 -10.32
C VAL A 66 -10.06 -20.56 -10.72
N GLU A 67 -9.91 -21.50 -9.79
CA GLU A 67 -10.18 -22.92 -10.06
C GLU A 67 -11.66 -23.23 -10.30
N ALA A 68 -12.56 -22.39 -9.76
CA ALA A 68 -14.00 -22.48 -10.01
C ALA A 68 -14.40 -21.97 -11.41
N ASN A 69 -13.55 -21.22 -12.11
CA ASN A 69 -13.90 -20.58 -13.38
C ASN A 69 -12.84 -20.80 -14.47
N ARG A 70 -13.03 -21.87 -15.25
CA ARG A 70 -12.14 -22.25 -16.35
C ARG A 70 -11.97 -21.17 -17.43
N THR A 71 -12.93 -20.26 -17.58
CA THR A 71 -12.86 -19.18 -18.56
C THR A 71 -11.62 -18.29 -18.33
N TYR A 72 -11.17 -18.13 -17.09
CA TYR A 72 -9.96 -17.37 -16.78
C TYR A 72 -8.71 -18.00 -17.41
N GLN A 73 -8.61 -19.33 -17.41
CA GLN A 73 -7.52 -20.06 -18.06
C GLN A 73 -7.63 -19.99 -19.59
N ASP A 74 -8.83 -20.20 -20.14
CA ASP A 74 -9.07 -20.19 -21.58
C ASP A 74 -8.71 -18.83 -22.22
N TRP A 75 -8.79 -17.73 -21.44
CA TRP A 75 -8.47 -16.36 -21.86
C TRP A 75 -7.10 -15.86 -21.37
N ALA A 76 -6.27 -16.72 -20.81
CA ALA A 76 -4.96 -16.39 -20.25
C ALA A 76 -5.01 -15.15 -19.34
N LEU A 77 -6.03 -15.10 -18.46
CA LEU A 77 -6.28 -13.91 -17.62
C LEU A 77 -5.14 -13.66 -16.66
N LEU A 78 -4.63 -14.70 -16.00
CA LEU A 78 -3.57 -14.54 -15.00
C LEU A 78 -2.24 -14.18 -15.63
N GLU A 79 -1.91 -14.72 -16.82
CA GLU A 79 -0.72 -14.36 -17.58
C GLU A 79 -0.68 -12.85 -17.88
N ARG A 80 -1.84 -12.28 -18.23
CA ARG A 80 -2.00 -10.83 -18.48
C ARG A 80 -1.99 -10.03 -17.19
N LEU A 81 -2.56 -10.58 -16.11
CA LEU A 81 -2.65 -9.90 -14.82
C LEU A 81 -1.30 -9.75 -14.12
N VAL A 82 -0.41 -10.73 -14.24
CA VAL A 82 0.92 -10.70 -13.60
C VAL A 82 1.99 -9.98 -14.42
N GLU A 83 1.65 -9.59 -15.66
CA GLU A 83 2.57 -8.84 -16.52
C GLU A 83 2.10 -7.37 -16.61
N PRO A 84 2.96 -6.39 -16.31
CA PRO A 84 2.58 -4.99 -16.44
C PRO A 84 2.36 -4.59 -17.90
N GLU A 85 1.32 -3.80 -18.16
CA GLU A 85 1.03 -3.27 -19.50
C GLU A 85 2.20 -2.43 -20.04
N ARG A 86 2.94 -1.73 -19.13
CA ARG A 86 4.14 -0.98 -19.50
C ARG A 86 5.07 -0.78 -18.32
N ALA A 87 6.38 -0.95 -18.54
CA ALA A 87 7.42 -0.57 -17.59
C ALA A 87 8.41 0.38 -18.29
N THR A 88 8.60 1.57 -17.72
CA THR A 88 9.51 2.60 -18.23
C THR A 88 10.64 2.80 -17.23
N VAL A 89 11.87 2.71 -17.75
CA VAL A 89 13.12 3.02 -17.01
C VAL A 89 13.78 4.19 -17.69
N PHE A 90 14.16 5.19 -16.92
CA PHE A 90 14.77 6.41 -17.49
C PHE A 90 15.88 6.97 -16.61
N ARG A 91 16.79 7.71 -17.25
CA ARG A 91 17.89 8.42 -16.58
C ARG A 91 17.42 9.79 -16.10
N ILE A 92 17.82 10.16 -14.88
CA ILE A 92 17.59 11.47 -14.30
C ILE A 92 18.95 12.08 -14.00
N SER A 93 19.30 13.17 -14.69
CA SER A 93 20.53 13.91 -14.46
C SER A 93 20.22 15.25 -13.80
N TRP A 94 20.94 15.59 -12.73
CA TRP A 94 20.73 16.82 -11.97
C TRP A 94 22.05 17.30 -11.35
N ALA A 95 22.13 18.59 -11.00
CA ALA A 95 23.31 19.17 -10.37
C ALA A 95 23.02 19.52 -8.91
N ASP A 96 23.98 19.23 -8.01
CA ASP A 96 23.94 19.66 -6.62
C ASP A 96 24.24 21.16 -6.47
N ASP A 97 24.25 21.66 -5.22
CA ASP A 97 24.52 23.08 -4.94
C ASP A 97 25.96 23.49 -5.24
N ALA A 98 26.90 22.55 -5.31
CA ALA A 98 28.28 22.78 -5.73
C ALA A 98 28.47 22.72 -7.26
N GLY A 99 27.40 22.48 -8.03
CA GLY A 99 27.44 22.35 -9.48
C GLY A 99 27.91 20.98 -9.97
N LYS A 100 28.12 19.99 -9.08
CA LYS A 100 28.47 18.63 -9.45
C LYS A 100 27.27 17.91 -10.03
N VAL A 101 27.47 17.25 -11.18
CA VAL A 101 26.41 16.48 -11.85
C VAL A 101 26.27 15.10 -11.24
N HIS A 102 25.03 14.71 -10.96
CA HIS A 102 24.61 13.41 -10.47
C HIS A 102 23.67 12.74 -11.45
N THR A 103 23.61 11.41 -11.39
CA THR A 103 22.70 10.60 -12.20
C THR A 103 22.00 9.59 -11.33
N ASN A 104 20.69 9.54 -11.46
CA ASN A 104 19.82 8.56 -10.81
C ASN A 104 19.00 7.80 -11.86
N ARG A 105 18.44 6.67 -11.46
CA ARG A 105 17.51 5.89 -12.26
C ARG A 105 16.08 6.13 -11.81
N GLY A 106 15.22 6.46 -12.77
CA GLY A 106 13.79 6.59 -12.57
C GLY A 106 13.02 5.39 -13.12
N TYR A 107 11.87 5.11 -12.53
CA TYR A 107 10.99 4.01 -12.89
C TYR A 107 9.53 4.47 -12.90
N ARG A 108 8.74 3.98 -13.87
CA ARG A 108 7.28 3.99 -13.84
C ARG A 108 6.75 2.67 -14.38
N VAL A 109 6.03 1.93 -13.56
CA VAL A 109 5.31 0.72 -13.94
C VAL A 109 3.82 1.07 -13.99
N GLN A 110 3.27 0.97 -15.18
CA GLN A 110 1.87 1.09 -15.51
C GLN A 110 1.35 -0.34 -15.60
N PHE A 111 0.73 -0.83 -14.50
CA PHE A 111 0.57 -2.25 -14.35
C PHE A 111 -0.72 -2.76 -15.00
N ASN A 112 -1.86 -2.16 -14.66
CA ASN A 112 -3.16 -2.57 -15.21
C ASN A 112 -4.11 -1.37 -15.26
N SER A 113 -4.73 -1.13 -16.40
CA SER A 113 -5.66 -0.03 -16.66
C SER A 113 -7.11 -0.45 -16.86
N ALA A 114 -7.43 -1.73 -16.67
CA ALA A 114 -8.77 -2.26 -16.97
C ALA A 114 -9.92 -1.53 -16.24
N ILE A 115 -9.68 -1.00 -15.04
CA ILE A 115 -10.69 -0.28 -14.26
C ILE A 115 -10.50 1.24 -14.25
N GLY A 116 -9.52 1.79 -14.96
CA GLY A 116 -9.29 3.24 -15.06
C GLY A 116 -7.82 3.61 -15.24
N PRO A 117 -7.49 4.91 -15.30
CA PRO A 117 -6.13 5.40 -15.43
C PRO A 117 -5.21 4.80 -14.38
N TYR A 118 -3.94 4.52 -14.74
CA TYR A 118 -2.97 4.02 -13.77
C TYR A 118 -2.84 5.01 -12.61
N LYS A 119 -2.84 4.49 -11.40
CA LYS A 119 -2.78 5.30 -10.18
C LYS A 119 -1.86 4.66 -9.16
N GLY A 120 -0.93 5.46 -8.62
CA GLY A 120 -0.05 5.02 -7.55
C GLY A 120 1.12 5.96 -7.32
N GLY A 121 1.73 5.86 -6.13
CA GLY A 121 2.73 6.79 -5.63
C GLY A 121 4.07 6.72 -6.37
N LEU A 122 4.85 7.78 -6.19
CA LEU A 122 6.27 7.86 -6.52
C LEU A 122 7.08 7.74 -5.23
N ARG A 123 8.06 6.84 -5.20
CA ARG A 123 8.96 6.65 -4.05
C ARG A 123 10.36 7.13 -4.38
N PHE A 124 10.91 8.04 -3.56
CA PHE A 124 12.31 8.44 -3.63
C PHE A 124 13.08 7.87 -2.44
N HIS A 125 13.82 6.81 -2.70
CA HIS A 125 14.59 6.11 -1.68
C HIS A 125 15.73 5.29 -2.32
N PRO A 126 16.93 5.21 -1.71
CA PRO A 126 18.06 4.48 -2.27
C PRO A 126 17.81 2.99 -2.61
N SER A 127 16.86 2.36 -1.92
CA SER A 127 16.50 0.96 -2.18
C SER A 127 15.64 0.75 -3.43
N VAL A 128 15.14 1.81 -4.06
CA VAL A 128 14.23 1.69 -5.20
C VAL A 128 14.92 1.01 -6.38
N ASN A 129 14.31 -0.06 -6.85
CA ASN A 129 14.70 -0.83 -8.02
C ASN A 129 13.45 -1.33 -8.77
N MET A 130 13.64 -2.01 -9.90
CA MET A 130 12.51 -2.50 -10.71
C MET A 130 11.65 -3.52 -9.96
N SER A 131 12.24 -4.44 -9.20
CA SER A 131 11.51 -5.45 -8.44
C SER A 131 10.54 -4.82 -7.43
N ILE A 132 11.03 -3.84 -6.65
CA ILE A 132 10.23 -3.09 -5.67
C ILE A 132 9.11 -2.31 -6.36
N ILE A 133 9.40 -1.62 -7.47
CA ILE A 133 8.36 -0.83 -8.16
C ILE A 133 7.32 -1.75 -8.82
N LYS A 134 7.75 -2.87 -9.39
CA LYS A 134 6.85 -3.86 -9.99
C LYS A 134 5.95 -4.50 -8.93
N PHE A 135 6.51 -4.93 -7.81
CA PHE A 135 5.75 -5.46 -6.67
C PHE A 135 4.69 -4.46 -6.16
N LEU A 136 5.11 -3.23 -5.88
CA LEU A 136 4.19 -2.20 -5.39
C LEU A 136 3.12 -1.81 -6.42
N GLY A 137 3.45 -1.86 -7.71
CA GLY A 137 2.51 -1.61 -8.80
C GLY A 137 1.46 -2.71 -8.92
N PHE A 138 1.87 -3.96 -8.74
CA PHE A 138 0.98 -5.12 -8.73
C PHE A 138 -0.02 -5.07 -7.57
N GLU A 139 0.44 -4.86 -6.35
CA GLU A 139 -0.44 -4.72 -5.19
C GLU A 139 -1.40 -3.52 -5.31
N GLN A 140 -0.93 -2.45 -5.97
CA GLN A 140 -1.73 -1.24 -6.15
C GLN A 140 -2.97 -1.48 -7.02
N ILE A 141 -2.97 -2.47 -7.94
CA ILE A 141 -4.14 -2.85 -8.74
C ILE A 141 -5.31 -3.19 -7.80
N PHE A 142 -5.08 -4.11 -6.89
CA PHE A 142 -6.13 -4.67 -6.01
C PHE A 142 -6.53 -3.70 -4.91
N LYS A 143 -5.58 -2.94 -4.38
CA LYS A 143 -5.87 -1.87 -3.44
C LYS A 143 -6.80 -0.80 -4.06
N ASN A 144 -6.52 -0.41 -5.29
CA ASN A 144 -7.33 0.59 -6.00
C ASN A 144 -8.71 0.03 -6.36
N SER A 145 -8.79 -1.23 -6.78
CA SER A 145 -10.07 -1.86 -7.14
C SER A 145 -11.04 -1.94 -5.96
N LEU A 146 -10.53 -2.17 -4.74
CA LEU A 146 -11.35 -2.18 -3.53
C LEU A 146 -12.07 -0.87 -3.27
N THR A 147 -11.51 0.27 -3.67
CA THR A 147 -12.14 1.58 -3.47
C THR A 147 -13.46 1.74 -4.25
N GLY A 148 -13.73 0.88 -5.23
CA GLY A 148 -14.88 1.03 -6.13
C GLY A 148 -14.71 2.13 -7.19
N LEU A 149 -13.67 2.96 -7.10
CA LEU A 149 -13.43 4.09 -7.97
C LEU A 149 -12.73 3.68 -9.28
N PRO A 150 -12.89 4.43 -10.39
CA PRO A 150 -12.32 4.10 -11.69
C PRO A 150 -10.84 4.49 -11.77
N ILE A 151 -9.99 3.77 -11.08
CA ILE A 151 -8.53 3.95 -11.04
C ILE A 151 -7.82 2.61 -11.14
N GLY A 152 -6.92 2.48 -12.10
CA GLY A 152 -6.07 1.33 -12.32
C GLY A 152 -4.86 1.28 -11.38
N GLY A 153 -3.94 0.36 -11.63
CA GLY A 153 -2.74 0.15 -10.82
C GLY A 153 -1.46 0.63 -11.49
N GLY A 154 -0.66 1.40 -10.77
CA GLY A 154 0.68 1.80 -11.20
C GLY A 154 1.57 2.22 -10.04
N LYS A 155 2.87 2.23 -10.27
CA LYS A 155 3.86 2.67 -9.27
C LYS A 155 5.09 3.25 -9.96
N GLY A 156 5.79 4.15 -9.27
CA GLY A 156 7.03 4.70 -9.78
C GLY A 156 7.97 5.14 -8.68
N GLY A 157 9.10 5.69 -9.08
CA GLY A 157 10.07 6.22 -8.14
C GLY A 157 11.47 6.32 -8.70
N SER A 158 12.42 6.55 -7.80
CA SER A 158 13.84 6.66 -8.10
C SER A 158 14.68 6.22 -6.92
N ASP A 159 15.91 5.78 -7.20
CA ASP A 159 16.96 5.51 -6.22
C ASP A 159 17.54 6.78 -5.57
N PHE A 160 16.96 7.94 -5.84
CA PHE A 160 17.33 9.21 -5.23
C PHE A 160 17.05 9.24 -3.74
N ASN A 161 18.01 9.71 -2.95
CA ASN A 161 17.84 9.93 -1.50
C ASN A 161 17.60 11.41 -1.20
N PRO A 162 16.38 11.82 -0.83
CA PRO A 162 16.09 13.22 -0.49
C PRO A 162 16.63 13.66 0.87
N LYS A 163 17.04 12.71 1.75
CA LYS A 163 17.54 13.02 3.07
C LYS A 163 18.88 13.77 2.99
N GLY A 164 18.98 14.89 3.69
CA GLY A 164 20.19 15.70 3.71
C GLY A 164 20.44 16.54 2.46
N LYS A 165 19.49 16.56 1.51
CA LYS A 165 19.53 17.41 0.33
C LYS A 165 18.91 18.77 0.63
N SER A 166 19.44 19.83 0.00
CA SER A 166 18.85 21.16 0.06
C SER A 166 17.52 21.20 -0.70
N GLU A 167 16.73 22.22 -0.42
CA GLU A 167 15.46 22.43 -1.10
C GLU A 167 15.65 22.66 -2.62
N MET A 168 16.72 23.36 -2.99
CA MET A 168 17.07 23.60 -4.39
C MET A 168 17.55 22.35 -5.10
N GLU A 169 18.28 21.45 -4.43
CA GLU A 169 18.68 20.14 -4.96
C GLU A 169 17.46 19.28 -5.23
N ILE A 170 16.52 19.19 -4.26
CA ILE A 170 15.28 18.43 -4.40
C ILE A 170 14.42 18.98 -5.54
N MET A 171 14.31 20.30 -5.65
CA MET A 171 13.57 20.94 -6.75
C MET A 171 14.19 20.59 -8.12
N ARG A 172 15.49 20.73 -8.29
CA ARG A 172 16.19 20.38 -9.54
C ARG A 172 16.00 18.90 -9.89
N PHE A 173 16.10 18.03 -8.89
CA PHE A 173 15.84 16.61 -9.08
C PHE A 173 14.41 16.36 -9.56
N CYS A 174 13.39 16.89 -8.86
CA CYS A 174 11.98 16.74 -9.22
C CYS A 174 11.67 17.27 -10.63
N GLN A 175 12.25 18.40 -11.01
CA GLN A 175 12.11 18.95 -12.36
C GLN A 175 12.72 18.05 -13.43
N SER A 176 13.91 17.51 -13.18
CA SER A 176 14.56 16.56 -14.10
C SER A 176 13.78 15.24 -14.18
N PHE A 177 13.30 14.71 -13.04
CA PHE A 177 12.46 13.53 -12.99
C PHE A 177 11.19 13.71 -13.83
N MET A 178 10.49 14.82 -13.65
CA MET A 178 9.27 15.12 -14.41
C MET A 178 9.54 15.33 -15.91
N THR A 179 10.66 15.94 -16.27
CA THR A 179 11.07 16.11 -17.67
C THR A 179 11.24 14.76 -18.40
N ALA A 180 11.68 13.72 -17.67
CA ALA A 180 11.79 12.39 -18.25
C ALA A 180 10.43 11.63 -18.24
N LEU A 181 9.56 11.91 -17.26
CA LEU A 181 8.32 11.16 -17.04
C LEU A 181 7.09 11.71 -17.80
N TYR A 182 7.01 13.02 -18.07
CA TYR A 182 5.77 13.69 -18.49
C TYR A 182 5.08 13.07 -19.70
N ARG A 183 5.85 12.43 -20.61
CA ARG A 183 5.30 11.86 -21.87
C ARG A 183 4.40 10.63 -21.64
N VAL A 184 4.53 9.97 -20.51
CA VAL A 184 3.82 8.71 -20.22
C VAL A 184 2.75 8.86 -19.13
N ILE A 185 2.57 10.08 -18.61
CA ILE A 185 1.55 10.39 -17.59
C ILE A 185 0.58 11.44 -18.09
N GLY A 186 -0.57 11.54 -17.44
CA GLY A 186 -1.61 12.52 -17.75
C GLY A 186 -2.89 12.24 -16.98
N PRO A 187 -3.84 13.20 -16.95
CA PRO A 187 -5.04 13.09 -16.12
C PRO A 187 -5.93 11.89 -16.44
N ASN A 188 -5.92 11.43 -17.69
CA ASN A 188 -6.74 10.33 -18.19
C ASN A 188 -5.93 9.06 -18.53
N THR A 189 -4.62 9.09 -18.31
CA THR A 189 -3.72 7.97 -18.63
C THR A 189 -3.09 7.41 -17.38
N ASP A 190 -2.37 8.25 -16.63
CA ASP A 190 -1.59 7.85 -15.47
C ASP A 190 -1.43 9.03 -14.52
N VAL A 191 -1.92 8.89 -13.29
CA VAL A 191 -1.92 9.95 -12.29
C VAL A 191 -1.08 9.53 -11.06
N PRO A 192 0.22 9.86 -11.04
CA PRO A 192 1.08 9.58 -9.89
C PRO A 192 0.67 10.36 -8.64
N ALA A 193 1.13 9.89 -7.48
CA ALA A 193 0.93 10.50 -6.16
C ALA A 193 2.22 10.50 -5.34
N GLY A 194 2.16 10.99 -4.11
CA GLY A 194 3.25 10.86 -3.15
C GLY A 194 3.36 9.46 -2.55
N ASP A 195 4.55 9.14 -2.07
CA ASP A 195 4.92 7.95 -1.28
C ASP A 195 6.19 8.28 -0.47
N ILE A 196 6.92 7.30 0.04
CA ILE A 196 8.17 7.52 0.80
C ILE A 196 9.10 8.46 0.02
N GLY A 197 9.54 9.53 0.68
CA GLY A 197 10.43 10.54 0.11
C GLY A 197 9.78 11.51 -0.90
N VAL A 198 8.46 11.43 -1.10
CA VAL A 198 7.69 12.30 -1.98
C VAL A 198 6.45 12.80 -1.26
N GLY A 199 6.50 14.02 -0.77
CA GLY A 199 5.39 14.72 -0.13
C GLY A 199 4.80 15.82 -1.00
N GLY A 200 3.99 16.70 -0.39
CA GLY A 200 3.35 17.83 -1.10
C GLY A 200 4.35 18.79 -1.75
N ARG A 201 5.55 18.95 -1.18
CA ARG A 201 6.63 19.76 -1.74
C ARG A 201 7.13 19.17 -3.09
N GLU A 202 7.49 17.90 -3.11
CA GLU A 202 7.96 17.21 -4.31
C GLU A 202 6.88 17.16 -5.38
N ILE A 203 5.64 16.89 -4.99
CA ILE A 203 4.46 16.95 -5.88
C ILE A 203 4.32 18.35 -6.47
N GLY A 204 4.49 19.39 -5.67
CA GLY A 204 4.44 20.77 -6.15
C GLY A 204 5.51 21.09 -7.21
N TYR A 205 6.76 20.69 -6.97
CA TYR A 205 7.86 20.89 -7.93
C TYR A 205 7.63 20.11 -9.23
N MET A 206 7.16 18.87 -9.13
CA MET A 206 6.84 18.04 -10.30
C MET A 206 5.64 18.60 -11.08
N PHE A 207 4.60 19.05 -10.41
CA PHE A 207 3.43 19.66 -11.03
C PHE A 207 3.78 20.96 -11.77
N GLY A 208 4.58 21.82 -11.14
CA GLY A 208 5.07 23.04 -11.76
C GLY A 208 5.88 22.78 -13.04
N GLN A 209 6.73 21.75 -13.03
CA GLN A 209 7.51 21.36 -14.20
C GLN A 209 6.62 20.73 -15.30
N TYR A 210 5.67 19.89 -14.95
CA TYR A 210 4.70 19.31 -15.89
C TYR A 210 3.95 20.42 -16.64
N LYS A 211 3.37 21.36 -15.87
CA LYS A 211 2.66 22.51 -16.42
C LYS A 211 3.56 23.37 -17.35
N ARG A 212 4.81 23.58 -16.97
CA ARG A 212 5.78 24.34 -17.79
C ARG A 212 6.06 23.66 -19.12
N ILE A 213 6.20 22.32 -19.13
CA ILE A 213 6.54 21.56 -20.36
C ILE A 213 5.33 21.43 -21.28
N THR A 214 4.15 21.11 -20.72
CA THR A 214 2.94 20.81 -21.49
C THR A 214 2.16 22.08 -21.90
N GLY A 215 2.34 23.18 -21.17
CA GLY A 215 1.51 24.37 -21.31
C GLY A 215 0.09 24.21 -20.78
N GLN A 216 -0.21 23.11 -20.07
CA GLN A 216 -1.57 22.75 -19.65
C GLN A 216 -1.67 22.72 -18.12
N TYR A 217 -2.82 23.17 -17.61
CA TYR A 217 -3.20 23.02 -16.21
C TYR A 217 -4.20 21.88 -16.09
N GLU A 218 -3.71 20.68 -15.77
CA GLU A 218 -4.48 19.45 -15.78
C GLU A 218 -4.48 18.77 -14.40
N GLY A 219 -5.40 17.82 -14.22
CA GLY A 219 -5.50 16.98 -13.01
C GLY A 219 -4.46 15.87 -12.93
N VAL A 220 -3.26 16.07 -13.44
CA VAL A 220 -2.12 15.17 -13.27
C VAL A 220 -1.54 15.31 -11.87
N LEU A 221 -1.03 14.24 -11.28
CA LEU A 221 -0.57 14.15 -9.89
C LEU A 221 -1.67 14.40 -8.85
N THR A 222 -1.61 13.69 -7.75
CA THR A 222 -2.44 13.92 -6.56
C THR A 222 -1.59 14.11 -5.32
N GLY A 223 -2.18 14.70 -4.26
CA GLY A 223 -1.44 15.20 -3.10
C GLY A 223 -0.89 16.60 -3.34
N LYS A 224 -1.52 17.34 -4.25
CA LYS A 224 -1.20 18.75 -4.51
C LYS A 224 -1.56 19.63 -3.32
N GLY A 225 -0.93 20.79 -3.22
CA GLY A 225 -1.32 21.82 -2.28
C GLY A 225 -2.73 22.38 -2.62
N LEU A 226 -3.45 22.85 -1.59
CA LEU A 226 -4.82 23.38 -1.75
C LEU A 226 -4.89 24.57 -2.71
N SER A 227 -3.81 25.36 -2.80
CA SER A 227 -3.74 26.52 -3.71
C SER A 227 -3.65 26.16 -5.21
N PHE A 228 -3.40 24.89 -5.54
CA PHE A 228 -3.23 24.45 -6.94
C PHE A 228 -3.87 23.09 -7.24
N GLY A 229 -5.06 22.85 -6.69
CA GLY A 229 -5.91 21.72 -7.06
C GLY A 229 -5.85 20.52 -6.11
N GLY A 230 -5.27 20.67 -4.92
CA GLY A 230 -5.34 19.67 -3.86
C GLY A 230 -6.72 19.54 -3.24
N SER A 231 -6.99 18.42 -2.60
CA SER A 231 -8.25 18.14 -1.90
C SER A 231 -8.10 18.32 -0.39
N LEU A 232 -9.12 18.90 0.23
CA LEU A 232 -9.30 18.83 1.70
C LEU A 232 -9.45 17.36 2.12
N ALA A 233 -9.26 17.09 3.41
CA ALA A 233 -9.27 15.77 4.03
C ALA A 233 -8.23 14.76 3.48
N ARG A 234 -7.32 15.17 2.56
CA ARG A 234 -6.30 14.27 2.00
C ARG A 234 -5.26 13.85 3.04
N THR A 235 -4.91 14.77 3.94
CA THR A 235 -3.94 14.54 5.01
C THR A 235 -4.49 13.55 6.02
N GLU A 236 -5.74 13.68 6.37
CA GLU A 236 -6.48 12.89 7.35
C GLU A 236 -6.87 11.50 6.82
N ALA A 237 -7.02 11.38 5.51
CA ALA A 237 -7.75 10.32 4.82
C ALA A 237 -7.32 8.89 5.17
N THR A 238 -6.04 8.63 5.37
CA THR A 238 -5.57 7.28 5.67
C THR A 238 -5.95 6.88 7.10
N GLY A 239 -5.72 7.77 8.06
CA GLY A 239 -6.09 7.54 9.46
C GLY A 239 -7.61 7.49 9.66
N TYR A 240 -8.34 8.42 9.05
CA TYR A 240 -9.81 8.44 9.11
C TYR A 240 -10.41 7.21 8.45
N GLY A 241 -9.92 6.85 7.27
CA GLY A 241 -10.38 5.67 6.53
C GLY A 241 -10.16 4.37 7.31
N LEU A 242 -9.01 4.22 7.96
CA LEU A 242 -8.73 3.10 8.84
C LEU A 242 -9.82 2.96 9.91
N VAL A 243 -10.13 4.04 10.61
CA VAL A 243 -11.08 4.04 11.71
C VAL A 243 -12.52 3.79 11.21
N TYR A 244 -12.90 4.35 10.07
CA TYR A 244 -14.20 4.07 9.45
C TYR A 244 -14.38 2.59 9.09
N LEU A 245 -13.35 1.97 8.51
CA LEU A 245 -13.41 0.54 8.18
C LEU A 245 -13.49 -0.34 9.43
N VAL A 246 -12.70 -0.04 10.46
CA VAL A 246 -12.72 -0.76 11.73
C VAL A 246 -14.07 -0.59 12.44
N GLU A 247 -14.64 0.61 12.44
CA GLU A 247 -15.97 0.87 13.00
C GLU A 247 -17.05 0.06 12.27
N GLU A 248 -17.01 0.01 10.93
CA GLU A 248 -17.98 -0.78 10.16
C GLU A 248 -17.81 -2.29 10.40
N MET A 249 -16.56 -2.76 10.51
CA MET A 249 -16.24 -4.15 10.86
C MET A 249 -16.82 -4.51 12.24
N LEU A 250 -16.65 -3.64 13.24
CA LEU A 250 -17.19 -3.84 14.58
C LEU A 250 -18.73 -3.84 14.59
N LYS A 251 -19.38 -2.92 13.88
CA LYS A 251 -20.85 -2.84 13.79
C LYS A 251 -21.47 -4.13 13.26
N ASN A 252 -20.85 -4.72 12.25
CA ASN A 252 -21.32 -5.98 11.67
C ASN A 252 -21.09 -7.20 12.60
N HIS A 253 -20.36 -7.00 13.71
CA HIS A 253 -20.15 -7.99 14.77
C HIS A 253 -20.76 -7.55 16.11
N ALA A 254 -21.83 -6.76 16.07
CA ALA A 254 -22.58 -6.25 17.22
C ALA A 254 -21.70 -5.50 18.24
N ASN A 255 -20.72 -4.74 17.75
CA ASN A 255 -19.76 -3.97 18.54
C ASN A 255 -19.60 -2.54 17.97
N SER A 256 -18.83 -1.67 18.61
CA SER A 256 -18.52 -0.32 18.13
C SER A 256 -17.18 0.17 18.70
N ILE A 257 -16.66 1.27 18.18
CA ILE A 257 -15.50 1.98 18.75
C ILE A 257 -15.87 2.71 20.04
N GLU A 258 -17.13 3.11 20.21
CA GLU A 258 -17.59 3.84 21.39
C GLU A 258 -17.29 3.09 22.68
N GLY A 259 -16.63 3.76 23.62
CA GLY A 259 -16.25 3.22 24.93
C GLY A 259 -15.08 2.23 24.91
N LYS A 260 -14.50 1.89 23.75
CA LYS A 260 -13.37 0.96 23.64
C LYS A 260 -12.03 1.61 23.96
N THR A 261 -11.17 0.84 24.59
CA THR A 261 -9.77 1.19 24.81
C THR A 261 -8.96 0.80 23.58
N ILE A 262 -8.21 1.75 23.03
CA ILE A 262 -7.50 1.61 21.76
C ILE A 262 -6.02 1.87 21.95
N VAL A 263 -5.17 0.98 21.43
CA VAL A 263 -3.74 1.22 21.31
C VAL A 263 -3.38 1.54 19.86
N VAL A 264 -2.56 2.57 19.68
CA VAL A 264 -2.06 3.00 18.36
C VAL A 264 -0.54 3.02 18.42
N SER A 265 0.12 2.43 17.43
CA SER A 265 1.54 2.63 17.19
C SER A 265 1.79 3.77 16.21
N GLY A 266 2.94 4.41 16.33
CA GLY A 266 3.27 5.57 15.51
C GLY A 266 2.80 6.90 16.11
N SER A 267 3.28 7.97 15.51
CA SER A 267 2.91 9.37 15.76
C SER A 267 3.11 10.21 14.50
N GLY A 268 3.15 9.54 13.35
CA GLY A 268 3.12 10.17 12.04
C GLY A 268 1.68 10.46 11.59
N ASN A 269 1.54 10.84 10.34
CA ASN A 269 0.26 11.28 9.77
C ASN A 269 -0.87 10.26 9.99
N VAL A 270 -0.65 9.00 9.64
CA VAL A 270 -1.68 7.95 9.76
C VAL A 270 -2.09 7.78 11.22
N ALA A 271 -1.13 7.65 12.13
CA ALA A 271 -1.39 7.46 13.55
C ALA A 271 -2.14 8.66 14.17
N THR A 272 -1.67 9.88 13.92
CA THR A 272 -2.27 11.11 14.48
C THR A 272 -3.74 11.25 14.09
N TYR A 273 -4.06 10.99 12.81
CA TYR A 273 -5.45 11.12 12.34
C TYR A 273 -6.31 9.89 12.65
N ALA A 274 -5.72 8.71 12.81
CA ALA A 274 -6.44 7.56 13.38
C ALA A 274 -6.84 7.83 14.83
N ILE A 275 -5.94 8.37 15.65
CA ILE A 275 -6.23 8.79 17.03
C ILE A 275 -7.35 9.82 17.05
N GLU A 276 -7.25 10.88 16.25
CA GLU A 276 -8.26 11.94 16.19
C GLU A 276 -9.65 11.41 15.85
N LYS A 277 -9.75 10.57 14.81
CA LYS A 277 -11.04 10.00 14.38
C LYS A 277 -11.59 9.02 15.41
N ALA A 278 -10.76 8.15 15.99
CA ALA A 278 -11.19 7.20 17.01
C ALA A 278 -11.76 7.90 18.25
N LEU A 279 -11.10 8.98 18.70
CA LEU A 279 -11.61 9.82 19.79
C LEU A 279 -12.95 10.48 19.42
N SER A 280 -13.10 10.96 18.18
CA SER A 280 -14.36 11.58 17.72
C SER A 280 -15.54 10.61 17.66
N LEU A 281 -15.27 9.29 17.57
CA LEU A 281 -16.27 8.21 17.63
C LEU A 281 -16.47 7.65 19.05
N GLY A 282 -15.94 8.32 20.07
CA GLY A 282 -16.14 7.93 21.48
C GLY A 282 -15.18 6.84 21.98
N GLY A 283 -14.17 6.47 21.20
CA GLY A 283 -13.10 5.56 21.64
C GLY A 283 -12.11 6.27 22.56
N LYS A 284 -11.40 5.51 23.38
CA LYS A 284 -10.32 6.02 24.27
C LYS A 284 -8.96 5.51 23.76
N VAL A 285 -8.23 6.36 23.07
CA VAL A 285 -6.87 6.04 22.61
C VAL A 285 -5.87 6.37 23.71
N ILE A 286 -5.08 5.39 24.14
CA ILE A 286 -4.19 5.51 25.31
C ILE A 286 -2.69 5.44 24.97
N THR A 287 -2.31 5.21 23.72
CA THR A 287 -0.91 5.14 23.30
C THR A 287 -0.63 5.90 22.02
N ALA A 288 0.60 6.39 21.89
CA ALA A 288 1.24 6.81 20.65
C ALA A 288 2.74 6.47 20.73
N SER A 289 3.42 6.23 19.61
CA SER A 289 4.83 5.82 19.64
C SER A 289 5.67 6.45 18.55
N ASP A 290 6.98 6.42 18.74
CA ASP A 290 7.96 6.63 17.65
C ASP A 290 9.15 5.66 17.84
N SER A 291 10.22 5.84 17.05
CA SER A 291 11.39 4.95 17.13
C SER A 291 12.15 4.99 18.46
N SER A 292 11.82 5.90 19.38
CA SER A 292 12.42 5.97 20.72
C SER A 292 11.64 5.19 21.78
N GLY A 293 10.37 4.85 21.52
CA GLY A 293 9.49 4.16 22.45
C GLY A 293 8.04 4.62 22.34
N PHE A 294 7.25 4.46 23.39
CA PHE A 294 5.85 4.89 23.37
C PHE A 294 5.44 5.64 24.62
N VAL A 295 4.44 6.49 24.49
CA VAL A 295 3.73 7.11 25.59
C VAL A 295 2.46 6.33 25.88
N TYR A 296 2.17 6.16 27.16
CA TYR A 296 0.90 5.67 27.70
C TYR A 296 0.26 6.79 28.50
N ASP A 297 -0.91 7.23 28.06
CA ASP A 297 -1.71 8.24 28.78
C ASP A 297 -3.01 7.60 29.26
N PRO A 298 -3.17 7.33 30.56
CA PRO A 298 -4.37 6.70 31.11
C PRO A 298 -5.63 7.58 30.96
N ASP A 299 -5.45 8.89 30.78
CA ASP A 299 -6.57 9.82 30.56
C ASP A 299 -7.01 9.91 29.10
N GLY A 300 -6.23 9.31 28.20
CA GLY A 300 -6.39 9.35 26.74
C GLY A 300 -5.42 10.35 26.08
N ILE A 301 -4.96 10.00 24.90
CA ILE A 301 -4.04 10.84 24.11
C ILE A 301 -4.70 12.16 23.75
N ASP A 302 -4.07 13.27 24.14
CA ASP A 302 -4.43 14.62 23.71
C ASP A 302 -3.86 14.92 22.32
N VAL A 303 -4.76 15.02 21.33
CA VAL A 303 -4.37 15.20 19.92
C VAL A 303 -3.71 16.55 19.68
N ALA A 304 -4.15 17.60 20.37
CA ALA A 304 -3.56 18.94 20.20
C ALA A 304 -2.10 18.94 20.65
N THR A 305 -1.81 18.37 21.81
CA THR A 305 -0.44 18.18 22.31
C THR A 305 0.38 17.31 21.36
N LEU A 306 -0.19 16.18 20.87
CA LEU A 306 0.50 15.31 19.93
C LEU A 306 0.89 16.05 18.64
N LYS A 307 -0.06 16.77 18.01
CA LYS A 307 0.20 17.59 16.81
C LYS A 307 1.24 18.68 17.08
N GLN A 308 1.16 19.38 18.21
CA GLN A 308 2.13 20.39 18.57
C GLN A 308 3.57 19.83 18.66
N ILE A 309 3.72 18.63 19.22
CA ILE A 309 5.03 17.96 19.33
C ILE A 309 5.53 17.47 17.97
N LYS A 310 4.68 16.76 17.22
CA LYS A 310 5.11 16.04 16.03
C LYS A 310 5.13 16.89 14.76
N GLU A 311 4.14 17.75 14.55
CA GLU A 311 4.00 18.54 13.31
C GLU A 311 4.71 19.89 13.44
N VAL A 312 4.57 20.58 14.57
CA VAL A 312 5.13 21.92 14.77
C VAL A 312 6.58 21.86 15.26
N ARG A 313 6.81 21.23 16.42
CA ARG A 313 8.16 21.15 17.03
C ARG A 313 9.04 20.08 16.39
N ARG A 314 8.47 19.11 15.68
CA ARG A 314 9.16 17.93 15.09
C ARG A 314 10.03 17.19 16.11
N ALA A 315 9.56 17.12 17.34
CA ALA A 315 10.25 16.52 18.46
C ALA A 315 9.92 15.02 18.63
N ARG A 316 10.62 14.36 19.55
CA ARG A 316 10.35 12.96 19.93
C ARG A 316 9.08 12.87 20.76
N ILE A 317 8.42 11.69 20.71
CA ILE A 317 7.17 11.47 21.47
C ILE A 317 7.39 11.55 22.98
N SER A 318 8.61 11.31 23.46
CA SER A 318 8.99 11.46 24.88
C SER A 318 8.73 12.86 25.44
N GLU A 319 8.66 13.89 24.59
CA GLU A 319 8.30 15.27 25.05
C GLU A 319 6.86 15.38 25.54
N TYR A 320 5.97 14.44 25.15
CA TYR A 320 4.55 14.42 25.50
C TYR A 320 4.31 14.43 27.01
N ILE A 321 5.13 13.68 27.79
CA ILE A 321 4.98 13.60 29.25
C ILE A 321 5.27 14.91 29.97
N LYS A 322 5.92 15.89 29.32
CA LYS A 322 6.16 17.23 29.92
C LYS A 322 4.89 18.06 29.98
N GLU A 323 3.94 17.80 29.09
CA GLU A 323 2.67 18.53 28.98
C GLU A 323 1.49 17.74 29.57
N ARG A 324 1.67 16.42 29.75
CA ARG A 324 0.67 15.49 30.27
C ARG A 324 1.23 14.73 31.47
N PRO A 325 1.11 15.25 32.70
CA PRO A 325 1.79 14.72 33.89
C PRO A 325 1.41 13.28 34.28
N ASN A 326 0.18 12.85 33.92
CA ASN A 326 -0.29 11.47 34.18
C ASN A 326 0.25 10.47 33.16
N ALA A 327 0.75 10.93 32.02
CA ALA A 327 1.32 10.08 30.99
C ALA A 327 2.70 9.54 31.39
N LYS A 328 3.03 8.37 30.91
CA LYS A 328 4.32 7.70 31.11
C LYS A 328 4.98 7.41 29.77
N PHE A 329 6.29 7.57 29.71
CA PHE A 329 7.08 7.17 28.56
C PHE A 329 7.81 5.87 28.84
N TYR A 330 7.75 4.94 27.87
CA TYR A 330 8.42 3.64 27.91
C TYR A 330 9.45 3.55 26.78
N GLU A 331 10.71 3.83 27.14
CA GLU A 331 11.81 3.87 26.19
C GLU A 331 12.07 2.48 25.58
N GLY A 332 12.26 2.42 24.24
CA GLY A 332 12.60 1.19 23.51
C GLY A 332 11.52 0.09 23.55
N LYS A 333 10.33 0.36 24.12
CA LYS A 333 9.23 -0.60 24.21
C LYS A 333 8.23 -0.40 23.08
N LYS A 334 7.54 -1.50 22.72
CA LYS A 334 6.38 -1.53 21.82
C LYS A 334 5.08 -1.37 22.60
N VAL A 335 4.03 -0.90 21.93
CA VAL A 335 2.71 -0.67 22.55
C VAL A 335 1.90 -1.95 22.82
N TRP A 336 2.27 -3.07 22.20
CA TRP A 336 1.43 -4.28 22.11
C TRP A 336 1.20 -5.02 23.43
N GLY A 337 1.99 -4.73 24.45
CA GLY A 337 1.78 -5.24 25.82
C GLY A 337 0.75 -4.45 26.64
N VAL A 338 0.19 -3.36 26.12
CA VAL A 338 -0.81 -2.55 26.82
C VAL A 338 -2.19 -3.15 26.60
N PRO A 339 -2.97 -3.45 27.67
CA PRO A 339 -4.33 -3.96 27.55
C PRO A 339 -5.23 -3.03 26.72
N CYS A 340 -5.95 -3.59 25.75
CA CYS A 340 -6.83 -2.84 24.86
C CYS A 340 -7.90 -3.73 24.24
N ASP A 341 -8.98 -3.10 23.76
CA ASP A 341 -9.99 -3.76 22.94
C ASP A 341 -9.60 -3.75 21.45
N ILE A 342 -8.94 -2.67 20.98
CA ILE A 342 -8.62 -2.46 19.56
C ILE A 342 -7.14 -2.08 19.44
N ALA A 343 -6.44 -2.68 18.47
CA ALA A 343 -5.07 -2.32 18.13
C ALA A 343 -4.97 -1.76 16.70
N LEU A 344 -4.34 -0.61 16.55
CA LEU A 344 -4.14 0.07 15.27
C LEU A 344 -2.64 0.25 14.98
N PRO A 345 -1.99 -0.71 14.33
CA PRO A 345 -0.60 -0.58 13.91
C PRO A 345 -0.46 0.43 12.76
N CYS A 346 0.09 1.61 13.07
CA CYS A 346 0.18 2.77 12.18
C CYS A 346 1.61 3.30 11.98
N ALA A 347 2.65 2.58 12.44
CA ALA A 347 4.03 3.06 12.36
C ALA A 347 4.78 2.53 11.13
N THR A 348 5.23 1.28 11.17
CA THR A 348 6.14 0.73 10.16
C THR A 348 5.83 -0.72 9.79
N GLN A 349 6.39 -1.15 8.67
CA GLN A 349 6.32 -2.53 8.21
C GLN A 349 6.93 -3.48 9.27
N ASN A 350 6.31 -4.66 9.45
CA ASN A 350 6.75 -5.74 10.34
C ASN A 350 6.98 -5.31 11.81
N GLU A 351 6.26 -4.32 12.27
CA GLU A 351 6.36 -3.86 13.67
C GLU A 351 5.67 -4.79 14.68
N LEU A 352 4.70 -5.61 14.23
CA LEU A 352 3.88 -6.50 15.04
C LEU A 352 4.16 -7.96 14.63
N GLY A 353 4.85 -8.69 15.49
CA GLY A 353 5.19 -10.11 15.29
C GLY A 353 4.21 -11.05 16.00
N ALA A 354 4.43 -12.38 15.82
CA ALA A 354 3.56 -13.41 16.40
C ALA A 354 3.45 -13.33 17.93
N GLU A 355 4.53 -13.03 18.66
CA GLU A 355 4.49 -12.89 20.11
C GLU A 355 3.73 -11.65 20.54
N ASP A 356 3.85 -10.53 19.79
CA ASP A 356 3.05 -9.32 20.01
C ASP A 356 1.55 -9.61 19.82
N ALA A 357 1.20 -10.41 18.80
CA ALA A 357 -0.18 -10.82 18.54
C ALA A 357 -0.76 -11.68 19.67
N LYS A 358 0.00 -12.64 20.17
CA LYS A 358 -0.41 -13.46 21.34
C LYS A 358 -0.63 -12.61 22.58
N GLU A 359 0.23 -11.62 22.82
CA GLU A 359 0.10 -10.71 23.96
C GLU A 359 -1.15 -9.83 23.84
N LEU A 360 -1.44 -9.29 22.66
CA LEU A 360 -2.69 -8.54 22.40
C LEU A 360 -3.94 -9.39 22.68
N ILE A 361 -3.97 -10.64 22.20
CA ILE A 361 -5.09 -11.55 22.43
C ILE A 361 -5.28 -11.84 23.92
N LYS A 362 -4.20 -12.17 24.62
CA LYS A 362 -4.18 -12.41 26.05
C LYS A 362 -4.70 -11.21 26.84
N ASN A 363 -4.43 -9.99 26.36
CA ASN A 363 -4.84 -8.73 26.97
C ASN A 363 -6.25 -8.27 26.58
N GLY A 364 -7.01 -9.10 25.83
CA GLY A 364 -8.41 -8.87 25.53
C GLY A 364 -8.70 -8.16 24.21
N CYS A 365 -7.71 -8.00 23.33
CA CYS A 365 -7.90 -7.39 22.02
C CYS A 365 -8.90 -8.20 21.18
N ILE A 366 -9.93 -7.52 20.63
CA ILE A 366 -10.98 -8.12 19.81
C ILE A 366 -10.84 -7.75 18.33
N ALA A 367 -10.14 -6.66 18.02
CA ALA A 367 -9.98 -6.18 16.64
C ALA A 367 -8.61 -5.55 16.40
N VAL A 368 -8.07 -5.80 15.21
CA VAL A 368 -6.84 -5.20 14.71
C VAL A 368 -7.10 -4.55 13.35
N GLY A 369 -6.70 -3.29 13.17
CA GLY A 369 -6.80 -2.60 11.88
C GLY A 369 -5.46 -2.02 11.44
N GLU A 370 -4.96 -2.44 10.29
CA GLU A 370 -3.65 -2.04 9.78
C GLU A 370 -3.65 -0.66 9.10
N GLY A 371 -3.12 0.34 9.77
CA GLY A 371 -2.93 1.69 9.21
C GLY A 371 -1.66 1.82 8.36
N ALA A 372 -0.58 1.18 8.78
CA ALA A 372 0.66 1.10 8.00
C ALA A 372 0.54 0.07 6.86
N ASN A 373 1.53 0.05 5.97
CA ASN A 373 1.64 -1.01 4.95
C ASN A 373 2.33 -2.23 5.59
N MET A 374 1.64 -3.37 5.62
CA MET A 374 2.13 -4.64 6.17
C MET A 374 2.78 -4.51 7.56
N PRO A 375 2.12 -3.92 8.56
CA PRO A 375 2.72 -3.75 9.88
C PRO A 375 2.78 -5.07 10.66
N SER A 376 1.86 -6.00 10.41
CA SER A 376 1.87 -7.34 10.98
C SER A 376 2.70 -8.29 10.11
N THR A 377 3.47 -9.18 10.73
CA THR A 377 4.09 -10.28 10.00
C THR A 377 3.05 -11.32 9.60
N THR A 378 3.38 -12.19 8.63
CA THR A 378 2.49 -13.28 8.22
C THR A 378 2.10 -14.17 9.39
N GLU A 379 3.05 -14.51 10.26
CA GLU A 379 2.82 -15.33 11.44
C GLU A 379 1.90 -14.64 12.46
N ALA A 380 2.01 -13.30 12.59
CA ALA A 380 1.10 -12.53 13.45
C ALA A 380 -0.33 -12.54 12.90
N THR A 381 -0.47 -12.38 11.59
CA THR A 381 -1.78 -12.44 10.90
C THR A 381 -2.42 -13.82 11.08
N GLU A 382 -1.66 -14.91 10.92
CA GLU A 382 -2.13 -16.26 11.18
C GLU A 382 -2.62 -16.45 12.63
N VAL A 383 -1.87 -15.93 13.61
CA VAL A 383 -2.27 -15.96 15.03
C VAL A 383 -3.60 -15.24 15.24
N PHE A 384 -3.81 -14.07 14.64
CA PHE A 384 -5.08 -13.35 14.74
C PHE A 384 -6.25 -14.16 14.13
N LEU A 385 -6.08 -14.68 12.92
CA LEU A 385 -7.11 -15.43 12.22
C LEU A 385 -7.48 -16.73 12.96
N GLN A 386 -6.50 -17.49 13.46
CA GLN A 386 -6.73 -18.72 14.24
C GLN A 386 -7.49 -18.46 15.54
N ASN A 387 -7.32 -17.29 16.15
CA ASN A 387 -8.00 -16.89 17.38
C ASN A 387 -9.27 -16.07 17.13
N LYS A 388 -9.73 -15.98 15.87
CA LYS A 388 -10.97 -15.25 15.47
C LYS A 388 -10.96 -13.77 15.88
N ILE A 389 -9.80 -13.14 15.87
CA ILE A 389 -9.69 -11.69 16.02
C ILE A 389 -10.13 -11.05 14.72
N LEU A 390 -10.98 -10.03 14.81
CA LEU A 390 -11.39 -9.24 13.64
C LEU A 390 -10.16 -8.49 13.08
N PHE A 391 -9.67 -8.94 11.94
CA PHE A 391 -8.42 -8.43 11.37
C PHE A 391 -8.66 -7.73 10.03
N ALA A 392 -8.48 -6.41 10.01
CA ALA A 392 -8.62 -5.58 8.81
C ALA A 392 -7.22 -5.38 8.15
N PRO A 393 -6.96 -6.03 6.99
CA PRO A 393 -5.65 -5.98 6.34
C PRO A 393 -5.34 -4.61 5.75
N GLY A 394 -4.08 -4.22 5.75
CA GLY A 394 -3.61 -2.88 5.35
C GLY A 394 -4.07 -2.46 3.96
N LYS A 395 -4.10 -3.36 2.97
CA LYS A 395 -4.57 -3.01 1.62
C LYS A 395 -6.02 -2.50 1.58
N ALA A 396 -6.87 -2.94 2.51
CA ALA A 396 -8.24 -2.45 2.67
C ALA A 396 -8.29 -1.29 3.68
N ALA A 397 -7.74 -1.49 4.87
CA ALA A 397 -7.86 -0.56 5.99
C ALA A 397 -7.18 0.79 5.73
N ASN A 398 -6.05 0.82 5.04
CA ASN A 398 -5.34 2.07 4.71
C ASN A 398 -5.66 2.62 3.30
N ALA A 399 -6.71 2.13 2.65
CA ALA A 399 -7.11 2.59 1.31
C ALA A 399 -7.69 4.03 1.29
N GLY A 400 -7.98 4.61 2.45
CA GLY A 400 -8.52 5.97 2.55
C GLY A 400 -7.67 7.02 1.82
N GLY A 401 -6.35 6.90 1.89
CA GLY A 401 -5.44 7.81 1.20
C GLY A 401 -5.57 7.78 -0.33
N VAL A 402 -5.65 6.60 -0.94
CA VAL A 402 -5.84 6.48 -2.40
C VAL A 402 -7.27 6.80 -2.81
N ALA A 403 -8.26 6.48 -1.98
CA ALA A 403 -9.66 6.87 -2.21
C ALA A 403 -9.79 8.40 -2.30
N THR A 404 -9.27 9.14 -1.34
CA THR A 404 -9.28 10.62 -1.38
C THR A 404 -8.43 11.17 -2.52
N SER A 405 -7.34 10.50 -2.91
CA SER A 405 -6.62 10.88 -4.13
C SER A 405 -7.49 10.75 -5.39
N ALA A 406 -8.34 9.73 -5.50
CA ALA A 406 -9.28 9.61 -6.61
C ALA A 406 -10.41 10.67 -6.54
N LEU A 407 -10.85 11.05 -5.34
CA LEU A 407 -11.76 12.19 -5.16
C LEU A 407 -11.09 13.51 -5.57
N GLU A 408 -9.78 13.69 -5.33
CA GLU A 408 -9.01 14.83 -5.86
C GLU A 408 -9.00 14.84 -7.38
N MET A 409 -8.80 13.67 -8.04
CA MET A 409 -8.92 13.57 -9.50
C MET A 409 -10.29 14.00 -10.00
N SER A 410 -11.36 13.55 -9.34
CA SER A 410 -12.75 13.95 -9.69
C SER A 410 -12.97 15.47 -9.57
N GLN A 411 -12.50 16.07 -8.49
CA GLN A 411 -12.55 17.51 -8.28
C GLN A 411 -11.76 18.26 -9.36
N ASN A 412 -10.57 17.76 -9.71
CA ASN A 412 -9.74 18.37 -10.77
C ASN A 412 -10.40 18.28 -12.15
N SER A 413 -11.01 17.14 -12.50
CA SER A 413 -11.71 16.96 -13.76
C SER A 413 -12.92 17.87 -13.88
N ALA A 414 -13.67 18.05 -12.80
CA ALA A 414 -14.81 18.94 -12.73
C ALA A 414 -14.43 20.42 -12.52
N ARG A 415 -13.15 20.71 -12.23
CA ARG A 415 -12.65 22.06 -11.85
C ARG A 415 -13.37 22.67 -10.65
N VAL A 416 -13.63 21.86 -9.64
CA VAL A 416 -14.27 22.27 -8.38
C VAL A 416 -13.39 21.92 -7.17
N SER A 417 -13.63 22.62 -6.07
CA SER A 417 -13.12 22.25 -4.75
C SER A 417 -14.30 21.90 -3.85
N TRP A 418 -14.25 20.73 -3.23
CA TRP A 418 -15.28 20.31 -2.29
C TRP A 418 -14.91 20.71 -0.86
N PRO A 419 -15.90 21.09 -0.03
CA PRO A 419 -15.67 21.31 1.39
C PRO A 419 -15.24 20.00 2.10
N PHE A 420 -14.62 20.16 3.26
CA PHE A 420 -14.08 19.05 4.04
C PHE A 420 -15.13 17.96 4.32
N GLU A 421 -16.30 18.39 4.77
CA GLU A 421 -17.41 17.50 5.16
C GLU A 421 -17.88 16.63 4.00
N LYS A 422 -17.89 17.19 2.78
CA LYS A 422 -18.25 16.42 1.58
C LYS A 422 -17.20 15.36 1.26
N VAL A 423 -15.92 15.69 1.35
CA VAL A 423 -14.83 14.72 1.08
C VAL A 423 -14.82 13.65 2.16
N ASP A 424 -14.95 14.01 3.44
CA ASP A 424 -14.99 13.09 4.57
C ASP A 424 -16.18 12.13 4.49
N HIS A 425 -17.37 12.64 4.14
CA HIS A 425 -18.56 11.82 3.93
C HIS A 425 -18.36 10.80 2.78
N GLN A 426 -17.78 11.23 1.65
CA GLN A 426 -17.47 10.33 0.54
C GLN A 426 -16.43 9.27 0.96
N LEU A 427 -15.40 9.66 1.70
CA LEU A 427 -14.40 8.76 2.24
C LEU A 427 -15.05 7.70 3.13
N ASN A 428 -15.91 8.09 4.07
CA ASN A 428 -16.62 7.17 4.95
C ASN A 428 -17.43 6.14 4.14
N ASN A 429 -18.20 6.58 3.16
CA ASN A 429 -19.00 5.69 2.29
C ASN A 429 -18.10 4.70 1.52
N ILE A 430 -16.96 5.16 1.03
CA ILE A 430 -16.00 4.29 0.33
C ILE A 430 -15.45 3.22 1.28
N MET A 431 -15.08 3.58 2.51
CA MET A 431 -14.55 2.63 3.47
C MET A 431 -15.58 1.60 3.94
N ILE A 432 -16.85 2.01 4.11
CA ILE A 432 -17.99 1.11 4.36
C ILE A 432 -18.14 0.12 3.20
N ASN A 433 -18.11 0.59 1.96
CA ASN A 433 -18.22 -0.27 0.78
C ASN A 433 -17.04 -1.23 0.66
N ILE A 434 -15.81 -0.80 0.98
CA ILE A 434 -14.63 -1.69 1.03
C ILE A 434 -14.87 -2.82 2.01
N TYR A 435 -15.36 -2.53 3.22
CA TYR A 435 -15.65 -3.56 4.20
C TYR A 435 -16.68 -4.57 3.67
N HIS A 436 -17.82 -4.11 3.16
CA HIS A 436 -18.87 -5.00 2.67
C HIS A 436 -18.41 -5.85 1.48
N ASN A 437 -17.69 -5.27 0.52
CA ASN A 437 -17.16 -6.02 -0.62
C ASN A 437 -16.20 -7.13 -0.15
N MET A 438 -15.32 -6.83 0.77
CA MET A 438 -14.35 -7.75 1.36
C MET A 438 -15.04 -8.86 2.17
N ALA A 439 -16.00 -8.50 3.03
CA ALA A 439 -16.74 -9.45 3.87
C ALA A 439 -17.62 -10.38 3.03
N ASN A 440 -18.34 -9.83 2.04
CA ASN A 440 -19.17 -10.62 1.13
C ASN A 440 -18.33 -11.61 0.31
N ALA A 441 -17.21 -11.17 -0.24
CA ALA A 441 -16.30 -12.05 -0.98
C ALA A 441 -15.73 -13.16 -0.08
N ALA A 442 -15.31 -12.85 1.14
CA ALA A 442 -14.85 -13.86 2.08
C ALA A 442 -15.95 -14.91 2.37
N LYS A 443 -17.16 -14.48 2.61
CA LYS A 443 -18.30 -15.36 2.88
C LYS A 443 -18.69 -16.22 1.70
N GLU A 444 -18.79 -15.65 0.50
CA GLU A 444 -19.16 -16.33 -0.74
C GLU A 444 -18.21 -17.47 -1.09
N TYR A 445 -16.91 -17.29 -0.82
CA TYR A 445 -15.88 -18.28 -1.12
C TYR A 445 -15.47 -19.15 0.09
N GLY A 446 -16.30 -19.19 1.17
CA GLY A 446 -16.14 -20.12 2.29
C GLY A 446 -15.05 -19.72 3.30
N HIS A 447 -14.66 -18.45 3.32
CA HIS A 447 -13.67 -17.87 4.22
C HIS A 447 -14.26 -16.79 5.12
N GLU A 448 -15.49 -17.00 5.65
CA GLU A 448 -16.19 -16.02 6.49
C GLU A 448 -15.25 -15.47 7.57
N ASP A 449 -15.23 -14.14 7.75
CA ASP A 449 -14.36 -13.38 8.67
C ASP A 449 -12.85 -13.40 8.35
N ASN A 450 -12.42 -14.06 7.28
CA ASN A 450 -11.06 -13.91 6.77
C ASN A 450 -10.99 -12.75 5.76
N PHE A 451 -10.85 -11.54 6.27
CA PHE A 451 -10.84 -10.33 5.45
C PHE A 451 -9.55 -10.17 4.61
N VAL A 452 -8.48 -10.91 4.91
CA VAL A 452 -7.28 -10.94 4.07
C VAL A 452 -7.60 -11.59 2.73
N VAL A 453 -8.19 -12.78 2.77
CA VAL A 453 -8.66 -13.50 1.57
C VAL A 453 -9.78 -12.72 0.89
N GLY A 454 -10.75 -12.23 1.66
CA GLY A 454 -11.87 -11.45 1.12
C GLY A 454 -11.43 -10.20 0.35
N ALA A 455 -10.44 -9.46 0.85
CA ALA A 455 -9.88 -8.30 0.16
C ALA A 455 -9.20 -8.67 -1.16
N ASN A 456 -8.44 -9.77 -1.18
CA ASN A 456 -7.78 -10.24 -2.40
C ASN A 456 -8.81 -10.70 -3.45
N ILE A 457 -9.80 -11.49 -3.05
CA ILE A 457 -10.86 -11.98 -3.94
C ILE A 457 -11.70 -10.81 -4.49
N ALA A 458 -12.19 -9.91 -3.62
CA ALA A 458 -12.98 -8.76 -4.05
C ALA A 458 -12.21 -7.85 -5.02
N GLY A 459 -10.92 -7.60 -4.71
CA GLY A 459 -10.05 -6.84 -5.58
C GLY A 459 -9.81 -7.52 -6.93
N PHE A 460 -9.58 -8.84 -6.93
CA PHE A 460 -9.39 -9.64 -8.14
C PHE A 460 -10.63 -9.65 -9.02
N LEU A 461 -11.80 -9.99 -8.49
CA LEU A 461 -13.04 -10.15 -9.27
C LEU A 461 -13.35 -8.90 -10.08
N LYS A 462 -13.28 -7.72 -9.48
CA LYS A 462 -13.55 -6.46 -10.18
C LYS A 462 -12.60 -6.22 -11.36
N VAL A 463 -11.31 -6.53 -11.20
CA VAL A 463 -10.31 -6.37 -12.26
C VAL A 463 -10.48 -7.44 -13.32
N ALA A 464 -10.72 -8.69 -12.93
CA ALA A 464 -10.96 -9.81 -13.82
C ALA A 464 -12.18 -9.57 -14.72
N ASP A 465 -13.30 -9.15 -14.14
CA ASP A 465 -14.52 -8.82 -14.87
C ASP A 465 -14.28 -7.71 -15.92
N ALA A 466 -13.55 -6.67 -15.53
CA ALA A 466 -13.21 -5.59 -16.46
C ALA A 466 -12.28 -6.07 -17.60
N MET A 467 -11.25 -6.85 -17.27
CA MET A 467 -10.33 -7.43 -18.26
C MET A 467 -11.04 -8.38 -19.23
N MET A 468 -11.96 -9.20 -18.72
CA MET A 468 -12.76 -10.12 -19.54
C MET A 468 -13.74 -9.36 -20.44
N ALA A 469 -14.42 -8.34 -19.93
CA ALA A 469 -15.39 -7.54 -20.67
C ALA A 469 -14.74 -6.70 -21.79
N GLN A 470 -13.50 -6.24 -21.59
CA GLN A 470 -12.75 -5.44 -22.58
C GLN A 470 -12.03 -6.29 -23.63
N GLY A 471 -11.93 -7.60 -23.41
CA GLY A 471 -11.28 -8.53 -24.34
C GLY A 471 -9.76 -8.56 -24.22
N ILE A 472 -9.08 -8.81 -25.33
CA ILE A 472 -7.61 -8.89 -25.41
C ILE A 472 -7.10 -7.59 -25.98
N VAL A 473 -6.62 -6.73 -25.09
CA VAL A 473 -6.10 -5.38 -25.39
C VAL A 473 -4.71 -5.22 -24.82
#